data_04e8aba432dcc43b431adfd9941957b3
#
_entry.id   04e8aba432dcc43b431adfd9941957b3
#
_cell.length_a   1.000
_cell.length_b   1.000
_cell.length_c   1.000
_cell.angle_alpha   90.00
_cell.angle_beta   90.00
_cell.angle_gamma   90.00
#
_symmetry.space_group_name_H-M   'P 1'
#
loop_
_entity.id
_entity.type
_entity.pdbx_description
1 polymer ?
#
loop_
_entity_poly.entity_id
_entity_poly.type
_entity_poly.pdbx_seq_one_letter_code
_entity_poly.pdbx_strand_id
1 'polypeptide(L)'
;MALPPAQRTRPPESVSAGLGGGFRTGAAPSEFAAVVLDAVQKIPRGKVMTYGDVAEYVGFPRRARMVGQVMANHGHEVAWWRVLLSTGSPAPGHEADALVRLRKEKTPLRPDGERVDLRRARWDGR
;
A
#
# COMPACT_ATOMS: atom_id res chain seq x y z
N MET A 1 -6.82 0.97 12.76
CA MET A 1 -6.56 1.01 12.21
C MET A 1 -6.55 1.17 11.69
N ALA A 2 -6.74 1.07 11.61
CA ALA A 2 -6.56 1.01 10.95
C ALA A 2 -6.92 1.19 10.25
N LEU A 3 -7.42 1.37 10.18
CA LEU A 3 -7.68 1.51 9.52
C LEU A 3 -7.77 1.95 9.27
N PRO A 4 -8.12 1.99 9.21
CA PRO A 4 -8.13 2.45 8.90
C PRO A 4 -8.29 3.08 8.90
N PRO A 5 -8.52 3.24 8.85
CA PRO A 5 -8.56 3.84 8.80
C PRO A 5 -8.95 4.56 8.86
N ALA A 6 -9.34 4.73 8.92
CA ALA A 6 -9.57 5.27 8.83
C ALA A 6 -9.93 5.94 9.30
N GLN A 7 -9.97 5.97 9.57
CA GLN A 7 -10.14 6.56 9.95
C GLN A 7 -9.80 7.46 10.38
N ARG A 8 -9.66 7.63 10.55
CA ARG A 8 -9.31 8.51 10.84
C ARG A 8 -9.24 9.70 10.52
N THR A 9 -9.51 9.96 10.42
CA THR A 9 -9.25 10.81 9.90
C THR A 9 -9.29 11.74 9.84
N ARG A 10 -9.57 12.30 9.93
CA ARG A 10 -9.54 13.06 9.56
C ARG A 10 -9.36 13.91 9.59
N PRO A 11 -9.49 14.20 9.70
CA PRO A 11 -9.33 14.97 9.41
C PRO A 11 -9.41 15.73 9.08
N PRO A 12 -9.54 15.98 9.17
CA PRO A 12 -9.49 16.55 8.75
C PRO A 12 -9.59 17.28 8.49
N GLU A 13 -9.69 17.30 8.66
CA GLU A 13 -9.59 17.67 8.15
C GLU A 13 -9.47 18.30 7.92
N SER A 14 -9.58 18.56 8.15
CA SER A 14 -9.33 18.97 7.63
C SER A 14 -9.33 19.58 7.35
N VAL A 15 -9.57 19.96 7.49
CA VAL A 15 -9.47 20.43 6.92
C VAL A 15 -9.47 21.16 6.53
N SER A 16 -9.61 21.42 6.53
CA SER A 16 -9.59 21.86 5.92
C SER A 16 -9.48 22.50 5.49
N ALA A 17 -9.56 22.86 5.56
CA ALA A 17 -9.46 23.23 4.94
C ALA A 17 -9.27 23.79 4.43
N GLY A 18 -9.31 23.93 4.36
CA GLY A 18 -9.07 24.16 3.68
C GLY A 18 -8.97 24.49 3.10
N LEU A 19 -9.20 24.75 3.04
CA LEU A 19 -9.16 24.72 2.29
C LEU A 19 -8.73 24.90 1.62
N GLY A 20 -8.68 24.93 1.47
CA GLY A 20 -8.32 24.76 0.72
C GLY A 20 -8.16 24.45 0.13
N GLY A 21 -8.27 24.44 0.12
CA GLY A 21 -8.11 23.83 -0.46
C GLY A 21 -8.25 23.23 -0.68
N GLY A 22 -8.54 23.07 -0.54
CA GLY A 22 -8.66 22.27 -0.79
C GLY A 22 -8.94 21.68 -0.72
N PHE A 23 -9.35 21.57 -0.56
CA PHE A 23 -9.62 20.77 -0.47
C PHE A 23 -9.94 20.18 -0.53
N ARG A 24 -9.82 19.91 -0.52
CA ARG A 24 -10.27 19.17 -0.65
C ARG A 24 -10.64 18.47 -0.25
N THR A 25 -11.36 18.10 0.00
CA THR A 25 -11.81 17.40 0.35
C THR A 25 -12.21 16.24 0.08
N GLY A 26 -12.56 15.45 0.72
CA GLY A 26 -12.88 14.05 0.71
C GLY A 26 -12.81 13.64 -0.55
N ALA A 27 -12.27 14.14 -0.71
CA ALA A 27 -12.11 14.16 -1.96
C ALA A 27 -11.43 13.13 -2.65
N ALA A 28 -11.33 13.26 -3.85
CA ALA A 28 -10.58 12.39 -4.67
C ALA A 28 -9.15 12.36 -4.17
N PRO A 29 -8.45 11.24 -4.29
CA PRO A 29 -7.06 11.20 -3.92
C PRO A 29 -6.23 12.16 -4.75
N SER A 30 -5.10 12.61 -4.21
CA SER A 30 -4.17 13.43 -4.95
C SER A 30 -3.69 12.69 -6.18
N GLU A 31 -3.05 13.43 -7.08
CA GLU A 31 -2.48 12.83 -8.28
C GLU A 31 -1.45 11.76 -7.91
N PHE A 32 -0.62 12.02 -6.91
CA PHE A 32 0.35 11.03 -6.45
C PHE A 32 -0.37 9.78 -5.94
N ALA A 33 -1.42 9.97 -5.13
CA ALA A 33 -2.18 8.84 -4.61
C ALA A 33 -2.80 8.02 -5.74
N ALA A 34 -3.36 8.69 -6.73
CA ALA A 34 -3.97 7.99 -7.86
C ALA A 34 -2.95 7.14 -8.61
N VAL A 35 -1.75 7.66 -8.82
CA VAL A 35 -0.69 6.92 -9.51
C VAL A 35 -0.25 5.72 -8.70
N VAL A 36 -0.12 5.90 -7.38
CA VAL A 36 0.27 4.80 -6.49
C VAL A 36 -0.78 3.69 -6.51
N LEU A 37 -2.05 4.06 -6.37
CA LEU A 37 -3.12 3.06 -6.36
C LEU A 37 -3.20 2.31 -7.69
N ASP A 38 -3.02 3.01 -8.80
CA ASP A 38 -2.99 2.38 -10.11
C ASP A 38 -1.84 1.38 -10.21
N ALA A 39 -0.66 1.76 -9.70
CA ALA A 39 0.50 0.87 -9.71
C ALA A 39 0.23 -0.40 -8.91
N VAL A 40 -0.37 -0.26 -7.73
CA VAL A 40 -0.66 -1.42 -6.88
C VAL A 40 -1.62 -2.37 -7.59
N GLN A 41 -2.60 -1.83 -8.31
CA GLN A 41 -3.53 -2.67 -9.05
C GLN A 41 -2.85 -3.48 -10.16
N LYS A 42 -1.70 -3.04 -10.63
CA LYS A 42 -0.97 -3.75 -11.69
C LYS A 42 -0.13 -4.92 -11.17
N ILE A 43 0.11 -4.98 -9.87
CA ILE A 43 0.90 -6.09 -9.30
C ILE A 43 0.14 -7.39 -9.53
N PRO A 44 0.74 -8.36 -10.23
CA PRO A 44 0.04 -9.61 -10.52
C PRO A 44 -0.23 -10.44 -9.28
N ARG A 45 -1.24 -11.26 -9.36
CA ARG A 45 -1.55 -12.22 -8.31
C ARG A 45 -0.33 -13.11 -8.06
N GLY A 46 0.02 -13.30 -6.81
CA GLY A 46 1.19 -14.10 -6.42
C GLY A 46 2.49 -13.33 -6.44
N LYS A 47 2.45 -12.05 -6.82
CA LYS A 47 3.62 -11.19 -6.81
C LYS A 47 3.42 -10.05 -5.83
N VAL A 48 4.53 -9.43 -5.42
CA VAL A 48 4.49 -8.36 -4.42
C VAL A 48 5.48 -7.27 -4.77
N MET A 49 5.30 -6.11 -4.16
CA MET A 49 6.26 -5.01 -4.16
C MET A 49 6.41 -4.50 -2.75
N THR A 50 7.58 -3.95 -2.44
CA THR A 50 7.73 -3.22 -1.18
C THR A 50 7.22 -1.80 -1.38
N TYR A 51 7.01 -1.07 -0.27
CA TYR A 51 6.63 0.34 -0.37
C TYR A 51 7.66 1.13 -1.19
N GLY A 52 8.95 0.82 -1.01
CA GLY A 52 10.00 1.45 -1.79
C GLY A 52 9.94 1.09 -3.26
N ASP A 53 9.60 -0.16 -3.57
CA ASP A 53 9.46 -0.60 -4.96
C ASP A 53 8.34 0.17 -5.65
N VAL A 54 7.21 0.36 -4.95
CA VAL A 54 6.10 1.11 -5.52
C VAL A 54 6.53 2.55 -5.79
N ALA A 55 7.24 3.15 -4.83
CA ALA A 55 7.72 4.52 -4.99
C ALA A 55 8.61 4.65 -6.24
N GLU A 56 9.54 3.71 -6.41
CA GLU A 56 10.40 3.71 -7.60
C GLU A 56 9.60 3.52 -8.88
N TYR A 57 8.66 2.59 -8.83
CA TYR A 57 7.87 2.26 -10.02
C TYR A 57 7.10 3.48 -10.53
N VAL A 58 6.58 4.31 -9.62
CA VAL A 58 5.82 5.50 -10.03
C VAL A 58 6.72 6.71 -10.28
N GLY A 59 8.04 6.55 -10.17
CA GLY A 59 8.98 7.60 -10.53
C GLY A 59 9.36 8.53 -9.39
N PHE A 60 9.10 8.14 -8.15
CA PHE A 60 9.43 8.96 -6.97
C PHE A 60 10.23 8.14 -5.96
N PRO A 61 11.46 7.72 -6.32
CA PRO A 61 12.29 6.96 -5.38
C PRO A 61 12.46 7.75 -4.09
N ARG A 62 12.58 7.05 -2.97
CA ARG A 62 12.69 7.63 -1.63
C ARG A 62 11.39 8.17 -1.08
N ARG A 63 10.26 7.90 -1.73
CA ARG A 63 8.95 8.32 -1.22
C ARG A 63 8.15 7.17 -0.64
N ALA A 64 8.84 6.15 -0.13
CA ALA A 64 8.17 4.99 0.46
C ALA A 64 7.20 5.39 1.57
N ARG A 65 7.57 6.37 2.40
CA ARG A 65 6.68 6.82 3.47
C ARG A 65 5.39 7.41 2.90
N MET A 66 5.49 8.17 1.82
CA MET A 66 4.30 8.75 1.20
C MET A 66 3.42 7.66 0.61
N VAL A 67 4.03 6.61 0.03
CA VAL A 67 3.28 5.45 -0.46
C VAL A 67 2.54 4.82 0.71
N GLY A 68 3.21 4.69 1.86
CA GLY A 68 2.56 4.16 3.06
C GLY A 68 1.35 4.97 3.47
N GLN A 69 1.43 6.30 3.41
CA GLN A 69 0.30 7.16 3.75
C GLN A 69 -0.85 6.97 2.76
N VAL A 70 -0.54 6.86 1.48
CA VAL A 70 -1.57 6.61 0.47
C VAL A 70 -2.28 5.29 0.76
N MET A 71 -1.50 4.25 1.06
CA MET A 71 -2.08 2.94 1.34
C MET A 71 -2.93 2.95 2.61
N ALA A 72 -2.51 3.70 3.63
CA ALA A 72 -3.28 3.81 4.86
C ALA A 72 -4.63 4.49 4.61
N ASN A 73 -4.65 5.48 3.73
CA ASN A 73 -5.86 6.26 3.49
C ASN A 73 -6.76 5.69 2.40
N HIS A 74 -6.19 5.03 1.41
CA HIS A 74 -6.94 4.60 0.23
C HIS A 74 -6.71 3.15 -0.16
N GLY A 75 -5.82 2.45 0.53
CA GLY A 75 -5.40 1.12 0.11
C GLY A 75 -6.48 0.06 0.11
N HIS A 76 -7.54 0.27 0.90
CA HIS A 76 -8.61 -0.73 1.01
C HIS A 76 -9.31 -1.01 -0.33
N GLU A 77 -9.12 -0.16 -1.31
CA GLU A 77 -9.76 -0.32 -2.62
C GLU A 77 -8.93 -1.13 -3.60
N VAL A 78 -7.70 -1.47 -3.24
CA VAL A 78 -6.81 -2.19 -4.12
C VAL A 78 -6.21 -3.38 -3.38
N ALA A 79 -5.38 -4.17 -4.09
CA ALA A 79 -4.75 -5.36 -3.48
C ALA A 79 -3.63 -4.95 -2.54
N TRP A 80 -3.98 -4.30 -1.44
CA TRP A 80 -3.03 -3.74 -0.48
C TRP A 80 -2.09 -4.78 0.13
N TRP A 81 -2.53 -6.03 0.23
CA TRP A 81 -1.72 -7.10 0.83
C TRP A 81 -0.50 -7.45 -0.01
N ARG A 82 -0.44 -6.98 -1.26
CA ARG A 82 0.71 -7.21 -2.14
C ARG A 82 1.79 -6.15 -1.96
N VAL A 83 1.58 -5.18 -1.06
CA VAL A 83 2.59 -4.16 -0.75
C VAL A 83 3.12 -4.43 0.63
N LEU A 84 4.43 -4.58 0.75
CA LEU A 84 5.09 -5.08 1.95
C LEU A 84 6.18 -4.14 2.43
N LEU A 85 6.61 -4.38 3.67
CA LEU A 85 7.82 -3.74 4.17
C LEU A 85 9.04 -4.33 3.46
N SER A 86 10.17 -3.64 3.55
CA SER A 86 11.41 -4.09 2.89
C SER A 86 11.90 -5.43 3.41
N THR A 87 11.44 -5.84 4.58
CA THR A 87 11.79 -7.13 5.17
C THR A 87 10.95 -8.28 4.62
N GLY A 88 9.93 -7.98 3.84
CA GLY A 88 8.97 -8.98 3.38
C GLY A 88 7.80 -9.14 4.32
N SER A 89 7.77 -8.40 5.41
CA SER A 89 6.65 -8.45 6.36
C SER A 89 5.45 -7.70 5.81
N PRO A 90 4.23 -8.20 6.08
CA PRO A 90 3.02 -7.50 5.67
C PRO A 90 2.87 -6.14 6.35
N ALA A 91 1.91 -5.35 5.87
CA ALA A 91 1.63 -4.04 6.43
C ALA A 91 1.37 -4.15 7.92
N PRO A 92 2.00 -3.28 8.74
CA PRO A 92 1.82 -3.34 10.19
C PRO A 92 0.36 -3.19 10.59
N GLY A 93 -0.05 -4.02 11.54
CA GLY A 93 -1.42 -4.00 12.04
C GLY A 93 -2.39 -4.85 11.23
N HIS A 94 -1.97 -5.34 10.07
CA HIS A 94 -2.83 -6.13 9.18
C HIS A 94 -2.19 -7.44 8.76
N GLU A 95 -1.22 -7.90 9.56
CA GLU A 95 -0.40 -9.05 9.18
C GLU A 95 -1.22 -10.32 8.94
N ALA A 96 -2.13 -10.62 9.85
CA ALA A 96 -2.88 -11.87 9.75
C ALA A 96 -3.77 -11.91 8.50
N ASP A 97 -4.48 -10.82 8.24
CA ASP A 97 -5.37 -10.74 7.09
C ASP A 97 -4.55 -10.79 5.79
N ALA A 98 -3.43 -10.07 5.76
CA ALA A 98 -2.58 -10.06 4.59
C ALA A 98 -2.05 -11.47 4.28
N LEU A 99 -1.60 -12.18 5.30
CA LEU A 99 -1.05 -13.53 5.10
C LEU A 99 -2.09 -14.50 4.56
N VAL A 100 -3.34 -14.38 5.04
CA VAL A 100 -4.42 -15.22 4.51
C VAL A 100 -4.58 -14.99 3.00
N ARG A 101 -4.59 -13.73 2.60
CA ARG A 101 -4.77 -13.38 1.19
C ARG A 101 -3.57 -13.79 0.34
N LEU A 102 -2.36 -13.58 0.87
CA LEU A 102 -1.14 -13.97 0.17
C LEU A 102 -1.07 -15.48 -0.04
N ARG A 103 -1.44 -16.25 0.98
CA ARG A 103 -1.48 -17.71 0.85
C ARG A 103 -2.48 -18.18 -0.19
N LYS A 104 -3.63 -17.53 -0.26
CA LYS A 104 -4.63 -17.87 -1.26
C LYS A 104 -4.11 -17.63 -2.68
N GLU A 105 -3.23 -16.67 -2.83
CA GLU A 105 -2.62 -16.35 -4.13
C GLU A 105 -1.37 -17.20 -4.39
N LYS A 106 -1.01 -18.05 -3.45
CA LYS A 106 0.15 -18.92 -3.54
C LYS A 106 1.45 -18.13 -3.65
N THR A 107 1.48 -16.97 -2.99
CA THR A 107 2.68 -16.13 -2.92
C THR A 107 3.76 -16.89 -2.16
N PRO A 108 4.99 -17.01 -2.67
CA PRO A 108 6.07 -17.69 -1.95
C PRO A 108 6.37 -17.02 -0.62
N LEU A 109 6.33 -17.79 0.46
CA LEU A 109 6.62 -17.31 1.80
C LEU A 109 7.95 -17.88 2.27
N ARG A 110 8.57 -17.19 3.23
CA ARG A 110 9.75 -17.72 3.88
C ARG A 110 9.35 -18.88 4.80
N PRO A 111 10.34 -19.68 5.26
CA PRO A 111 10.01 -20.84 6.11
C PRO A 111 9.23 -20.48 7.36
N ASP A 112 9.37 -19.25 7.90
CA ASP A 112 8.62 -18.85 9.08
C ASP A 112 7.13 -18.69 8.81
N GLY A 113 6.72 -18.64 7.53
CA GLY A 113 5.31 -18.47 7.15
C GLY A 113 4.76 -17.11 7.49
N GLU A 114 5.59 -16.15 7.91
CA GLU A 114 5.16 -14.84 8.35
C GLU A 114 5.69 -13.72 7.46
N ARG A 115 6.65 -14.03 6.61
CA ARG A 115 7.20 -13.05 5.69
C ARG A 115 7.22 -13.63 4.28
N VAL A 116 7.07 -12.73 3.31
CA VAL A 116 7.14 -13.13 1.91
C VAL A 116 8.58 -13.33 1.50
N ASP A 117 8.84 -14.34 0.68
CA ASP A 117 10.16 -14.57 0.10
C ASP A 117 10.29 -13.60 -1.09
N LEU A 118 10.90 -12.44 -0.84
CA LEU A 118 11.02 -11.39 -1.84
C LEU A 118 11.83 -11.83 -3.05
N ARG A 119 12.80 -12.72 -2.87
CA ARG A 119 13.61 -13.17 -4.00
C ARG A 119 12.75 -13.87 -5.05
N ARG A 120 11.71 -14.57 -4.60
CA ARG A 120 10.86 -15.36 -5.49
C ARG A 120 9.59 -14.64 -5.89
N ALA A 121 9.08 -13.73 -5.05
CA ALA A 121 7.78 -13.13 -5.24
C ALA A 121 7.82 -11.69 -5.75
N ARG A 122 8.97 -11.01 -5.66
CA ARG A 122 9.05 -9.60 -6.02
C ARG A 122 8.74 -9.40 -7.51
N TRP A 123 7.80 -8.49 -7.77
CA TRP A 123 7.45 -8.13 -9.14
C TRP A 123 8.44 -7.08 -9.65
N ASP A 124 8.88 -7.25 -10.88
CA ASP A 124 9.86 -6.34 -11.48
C ASP A 124 9.22 -5.18 -12.25
N GLY A 125 7.91 -5.08 -12.23
CA GLY A 125 7.21 -3.99 -12.90
C GLY A 125 6.83 -4.27 -14.34
N ARG A 126 7.00 -5.50 -14.76
CA ARG A 126 6.69 -5.89 -16.14
C ARG A 126 5.52 -6.84 -16.16
#